data_e320b68b51b19f087e30e11502a5b12c
#
_entry.id   e320b68b51b19f087e30e11502a5b12c
#
_cell.length_a   1.000
_cell.length_b   1.000
_cell.length_c   1.000
_cell.angle_alpha   90.00
_cell.angle_beta   90.00
_cell.angle_gamma   90.00
#
_symmetry.space_group_name_H-M   'P 1'
#
loop_
_entity.id
_entity.type
_entity.pdbx_description
1 polymer ?
#
loop_
_entity_poly.entity_id
_entity_poly.type
_entity_poly.pdbx_seq_one_letter_code
_entity_poly.pdbx_strand_id
1 'polypeptide(L)'
;MFHVKRMRALLINPYIYDVSAYSFWSAPLGLLYVGSILRENGFRVELIDCLAVDETKRGEDGRAPFVRSRVEKPSGAGSVNKRFKRYGISPAALQSRLLAVEGPDLVLITSSMTYWYPGAVEAVALAREAFPRARVVVGGVYPSLCRDHAEAHLQADLTVSGGDLAPLYAFIQEALGVALPYAPDTRDLEGLPYPAFDLYGKPFFVPLLTSLGCVYQCTYCATPYLHPRRTRRSPRSVLDEICHWQERGTPRFVLYDDNFLFARETHAKELLRMVQGLRNPVSFYNPNALNASMVDEETAVLLKGAGFSEVRLGLETADPRLQRTTGGKIDRRTFEGAVGFLTLAGFDGAAICAYVLAGLPLQESSDVKRTIDYVAGLGLRVSLAPYSPIPHTRLYEAHHALARYPIAREPLLQNNALFPFAWEGFTERDMNQLKAYAREKNRALPLKKTISI
;
A
#
# COMPACT_ATOMS: atom_id res chain seq x y z
N MET A 1 17.11 -36.72 25.17
CA MET A 1 16.42 -35.87 24.18
C MET A 1 16.68 -34.43 24.55
N PHE A 2 17.56 -33.76 23.83
CA PHE A 2 17.73 -32.31 23.99
C PHE A 2 16.46 -31.64 23.47
N HIS A 3 15.65 -31.02 24.34
CA HIS A 3 14.60 -30.11 23.90
C HIS A 3 15.24 -28.94 23.18
N VAL A 4 15.32 -28.99 21.86
CA VAL A 4 15.67 -27.82 21.07
C VAL A 4 14.59 -26.77 21.35
N LYS A 5 14.96 -25.71 22.07
CA LYS A 5 14.03 -24.61 22.38
C LYS A 5 13.55 -24.05 21.04
N ARG A 6 12.25 -24.17 20.75
CA ARG A 6 11.66 -23.61 19.55
C ARG A 6 11.68 -22.09 19.65
N MET A 7 12.37 -21.43 18.71
CA MET A 7 12.48 -19.97 18.69
C MET A 7 11.11 -19.33 18.42
N ARG A 8 10.88 -18.16 18.99
CA ARG A 8 9.64 -17.39 18.88
C ARG A 8 9.87 -16.04 18.25
N ALA A 9 9.02 -15.69 17.29
CA ALA A 9 9.02 -14.39 16.66
C ALA A 9 7.66 -13.73 16.82
N LEU A 10 7.67 -12.46 17.22
CA LEU A 10 6.50 -11.61 17.30
C LEU A 10 6.55 -10.58 16.17
N LEU A 11 5.52 -10.56 15.33
CA LEU A 11 5.31 -9.57 14.30
C LEU A 11 4.42 -8.46 14.85
N ILE A 12 4.78 -7.19 14.63
CA ILE A 12 3.98 -6.04 15.05
C ILE A 12 3.75 -5.12 13.85
N ASN A 13 2.47 -4.91 13.50
CA ASN A 13 2.05 -3.83 12.61
C ASN A 13 1.56 -2.68 13.50
N PRO A 14 2.30 -1.57 13.63
CA PRO A 14 1.99 -0.54 14.62
C PRO A 14 0.73 0.25 14.24
N TYR A 15 0.09 0.87 15.23
CA TYR A 15 -0.85 1.96 15.00
C TYR A 15 -0.13 3.16 14.41
N ILE A 16 -0.88 4.07 13.79
CA ILE A 16 -0.31 5.21 13.08
C ILE A 16 -0.83 6.55 13.61
N TYR A 17 -0.01 7.57 13.52
CA TYR A 17 -0.36 8.96 13.77
C TYR A 17 -0.52 9.71 12.46
N ASP A 18 -1.69 10.25 12.21
CA ASP A 18 -2.00 10.95 10.96
C ASP A 18 -3.08 12.02 11.18
N VAL A 19 -3.19 12.95 10.25
CA VAL A 19 -4.30 13.91 10.16
C VAL A 19 -5.54 13.22 9.56
N SER A 20 -5.33 12.36 8.55
CA SER A 20 -6.41 11.67 7.85
C SER A 20 -5.92 10.36 7.25
N ALA A 21 -6.28 9.23 7.87
CA ALA A 21 -6.02 7.89 7.34
C ALA A 21 -7.31 7.07 7.24
N TYR A 22 -7.32 6.14 6.29
CA TYR A 22 -8.42 5.22 6.02
C TYR A 22 -7.85 3.87 5.59
N SER A 23 -8.44 2.77 6.02
CA SER A 23 -8.04 1.44 5.58
C SER A 23 -8.51 1.20 4.14
N PHE A 24 -7.59 1.41 3.22
CA PHE A 24 -7.78 1.16 1.79
C PHE A 24 -7.17 -0.20 1.45
N TRP A 25 -7.73 -1.26 2.05
CA TRP A 25 -7.19 -2.64 2.02
C TRP A 25 -5.75 -2.71 2.55
N SER A 26 -5.45 -1.99 3.64
CA SER A 26 -4.10 -1.97 4.20
C SER A 26 -3.80 -3.28 4.94
N ALA A 27 -2.67 -3.91 4.61
CA ALA A 27 -2.13 -5.06 5.32
C ALA A 27 -0.59 -5.04 5.27
N PRO A 28 0.09 -5.57 6.28
CA PRO A 28 1.54 -5.56 6.37
C PRO A 28 2.17 -6.72 5.58
N LEU A 29 1.94 -6.76 4.25
CA LEU A 29 2.28 -7.89 3.39
C LEU A 29 3.74 -8.34 3.52
N GLY A 30 4.70 -7.40 3.49
CA GLY A 30 6.13 -7.72 3.64
C GLY A 30 6.44 -8.38 4.99
N LEU A 31 5.81 -7.91 6.08
CA LEU A 31 5.97 -8.50 7.41
C LEU A 31 5.42 -9.94 7.46
N LEU A 32 4.30 -10.19 6.77
CA LEU A 32 3.69 -11.53 6.71
C LEU A 32 4.50 -12.51 5.87
N TYR A 33 5.19 -12.05 4.81
CA TYR A 33 6.18 -12.87 4.10
C TYR A 33 7.33 -13.26 5.02
N VAL A 34 7.89 -12.31 5.78
CA VAL A 34 8.94 -12.60 6.77
C VAL A 34 8.43 -13.61 7.81
N GLY A 35 7.18 -13.46 8.26
CA GLY A 35 6.57 -14.42 9.18
C GLY A 35 6.52 -15.83 8.63
N SER A 36 6.15 -16.02 7.35
CA SER A 36 6.14 -17.33 6.70
C SER A 36 7.56 -17.90 6.54
N ILE A 37 8.53 -17.09 6.12
CA ILE A 37 9.94 -17.51 6.01
C ILE A 37 10.48 -17.99 7.37
N LEU A 38 10.14 -17.31 8.44
CA LEU A 38 10.53 -17.72 9.80
C LEU A 38 9.86 -19.04 10.22
N ARG A 39 8.59 -19.26 9.83
CA ARG A 39 7.89 -20.54 10.07
C ARG A 39 8.56 -21.73 9.35
N GLU A 40 8.98 -21.53 8.09
CA GLU A 40 9.75 -22.54 7.34
C GLU A 40 11.09 -22.89 8.04
N ASN A 41 11.63 -21.97 8.83
CA ASN A 41 12.79 -22.17 9.67
C ASN A 41 12.45 -22.64 11.12
N GLY A 42 11.22 -23.08 11.36
CA GLY A 42 10.80 -23.67 12.64
C GLY A 42 10.46 -22.69 13.75
N PHE A 43 10.40 -21.36 13.48
CA PHE A 43 9.94 -20.40 14.46
C PHE A 43 8.44 -20.54 14.73
N ARG A 44 8.03 -20.37 15.99
CA ARG A 44 6.64 -20.04 16.33
C ARG A 44 6.45 -18.55 16.09
N VAL A 45 5.50 -18.19 15.22
CA VAL A 45 5.24 -16.82 14.83
C VAL A 45 3.87 -16.38 15.32
N GLU A 46 3.82 -15.21 15.96
CA GLU A 46 2.60 -14.55 16.42
C GLU A 46 2.52 -13.14 15.82
N LEU A 47 1.30 -12.59 15.68
CA LEU A 47 1.06 -11.26 15.11
C LEU A 47 0.25 -10.40 16.06
N ILE A 48 0.71 -9.18 16.28
CA ILE A 48 -0.10 -8.09 16.83
C ILE A 48 -0.28 -7.04 15.71
N ASP A 49 -1.46 -7.02 15.10
CA ASP A 49 -1.86 -5.91 14.22
C ASP A 49 -2.57 -4.85 15.05
N CYS A 50 -1.97 -3.65 15.11
CA CYS A 50 -2.50 -2.52 15.82
C CYS A 50 -3.48 -1.69 14.99
N LEU A 51 -3.56 -1.90 13.66
CA LEU A 51 -4.44 -1.15 12.76
C LEU A 51 -5.88 -1.68 12.78
N ALA A 52 -6.53 -1.57 13.94
CA ALA A 52 -7.93 -1.94 14.09
C ALA A 52 -8.85 -1.06 13.22
N VAL A 53 -9.81 -1.68 12.56
CA VAL A 53 -10.87 -1.03 11.78
C VAL A 53 -12.21 -1.09 12.50
N ASP A 54 -13.11 -0.17 12.17
CA ASP A 54 -14.50 -0.19 12.64
C ASP A 54 -15.28 -1.21 11.78
N GLU A 55 -15.40 -2.42 12.30
CA GLU A 55 -16.05 -3.55 11.62
C GLU A 55 -17.53 -3.25 11.29
N THR A 56 -18.19 -2.40 12.08
CA THR A 56 -19.60 -2.02 11.84
C THR A 56 -19.78 -1.18 10.57
N LYS A 57 -18.70 -0.63 10.06
CA LYS A 57 -18.64 0.21 8.84
C LYS A 57 -17.86 -0.42 7.70
N ARG A 58 -17.57 -1.71 7.82
CA ARG A 58 -16.90 -2.44 6.74
C ARG A 58 -17.84 -2.60 5.54
N GLY A 59 -17.38 -2.14 4.38
CA GLY A 59 -18.07 -2.37 3.11
C GLY A 59 -17.93 -3.82 2.62
N GLU A 60 -18.75 -4.21 1.68
CA GLU A 60 -18.72 -5.55 1.03
C GLU A 60 -17.36 -5.82 0.36
N ASP A 61 -16.68 -4.78 -0.07
CA ASP A 61 -15.34 -4.81 -0.67
C ASP A 61 -14.20 -4.93 0.36
N GLY A 62 -14.49 -4.88 1.65
CA GLY A 62 -13.52 -5.00 2.73
C GLY A 62 -12.91 -3.69 3.21
N ARG A 63 -13.20 -2.55 2.58
CA ARG A 63 -12.75 -1.24 3.08
C ARG A 63 -13.52 -0.85 4.34
N ALA A 64 -12.80 -0.25 5.28
CA ALA A 64 -13.39 0.24 6.53
C ALA A 64 -12.62 1.46 7.06
N PRO A 65 -13.25 2.36 7.83
CA PRO A 65 -12.51 3.36 8.56
C PRO A 65 -11.73 2.70 9.71
N PHE A 66 -10.50 3.17 9.95
CA PHE A 66 -9.79 2.78 11.16
C PHE A 66 -10.52 3.28 12.42
N VAL A 67 -10.46 2.52 13.49
CA VAL A 67 -10.72 3.03 14.84
C VAL A 67 -9.73 4.17 15.11
N ARG A 68 -10.20 5.29 15.66
CA ARG A 68 -9.37 6.49 15.82
C ARG A 68 -9.65 7.24 17.10
N SER A 69 -8.60 7.86 17.64
CA SER A 69 -8.68 8.73 18.81
C SER A 69 -7.91 10.02 18.57
N ARG A 70 -8.38 11.15 19.14
CA ARG A 70 -7.61 12.39 19.15
C ARG A 70 -6.37 12.23 20.03
N VAL A 71 -5.27 12.80 19.60
CA VAL A 71 -4.00 12.79 20.32
C VAL A 71 -3.34 14.15 20.24
N GLU A 72 -2.39 14.41 21.11
CA GLU A 72 -1.46 15.51 20.95
C GLU A 72 -0.64 15.32 19.68
N LYS A 73 -0.10 16.44 19.17
CA LYS A 73 0.75 16.37 17.98
C LYS A 73 2.00 15.57 18.28
N PRO A 74 2.40 14.63 17.41
CA PRO A 74 3.73 14.01 17.51
C PRO A 74 4.84 15.07 17.52
N SER A 75 5.95 14.76 18.20
CA SER A 75 7.16 15.58 18.09
C SER A 75 7.53 15.70 16.61
N GLY A 76 8.04 16.81 16.16
CA GLY A 76 8.27 17.05 14.71
C GLY A 76 7.10 17.73 13.98
N ALA A 77 5.85 17.60 14.46
CA ALA A 77 4.68 18.27 13.88
C ALA A 77 4.40 19.66 14.47
N GLY A 78 5.28 20.23 15.27
CA GLY A 78 5.03 21.47 16.04
C GLY A 78 4.54 22.65 15.22
N SER A 79 5.08 22.87 14.01
CA SER A 79 4.71 23.95 13.10
C SER A 79 3.39 23.75 12.35
N VAL A 80 2.81 22.56 12.41
CA VAL A 80 1.64 22.17 11.61
C VAL A 80 0.35 22.58 12.32
N ASN A 81 -0.48 23.40 11.68
CA ASN A 81 -1.81 23.75 12.22
C ASN A 81 -2.87 22.70 11.78
N LYS A 82 -2.68 21.44 12.16
CA LYS A 82 -3.61 20.33 11.93
C LYS A 82 -3.80 19.52 13.20
N ARG A 83 -4.95 18.87 13.32
CA ARG A 83 -5.24 17.95 14.42
C ARG A 83 -4.83 16.54 14.04
N PHE A 84 -3.94 15.97 14.81
CA PHE A 84 -3.53 14.59 14.67
C PHE A 84 -4.48 13.63 15.39
N LYS A 85 -4.54 12.43 14.89
CA LYS A 85 -5.26 11.31 15.48
C LYS A 85 -4.34 10.10 15.46
N ARG A 86 -4.50 9.23 16.45
CA ARG A 86 -4.01 7.87 16.36
C ARG A 86 -5.08 7.03 15.68
N TYR A 87 -4.67 6.21 14.75
CA TYR A 87 -5.48 5.24 14.04
C TYR A 87 -5.03 3.84 14.44
N GLY A 88 -5.97 3.01 14.93
CA GLY A 88 -5.71 1.72 15.52
C GLY A 88 -5.94 1.69 17.04
N ILE A 89 -5.42 0.65 17.70
CA ILE A 89 -5.54 0.45 19.15
C ILE A 89 -4.72 1.49 19.94
N SER A 90 -4.96 1.58 21.26
CA SER A 90 -4.17 2.47 22.12
C SER A 90 -2.80 1.88 22.48
N PRO A 91 -1.80 2.71 22.88
CA PRO A 91 -0.53 2.21 23.43
C PRO A 91 -0.74 1.27 24.61
N ALA A 92 -1.66 1.59 25.52
CA ALA A 92 -2.00 0.72 26.65
C ALA A 92 -2.59 -0.62 26.19
N ALA A 93 -3.38 -0.64 25.10
CA ALA A 93 -3.89 -1.89 24.55
C ALA A 93 -2.77 -2.71 23.87
N LEU A 94 -1.81 -2.05 23.22
CA LEU A 94 -0.61 -2.73 22.70
C LEU A 94 0.20 -3.32 23.86
N GLN A 95 0.48 -2.54 24.90
CA GLN A 95 1.20 -3.00 26.09
C GLN A 95 0.51 -4.24 26.74
N SER A 96 -0.82 -4.20 26.89
CA SER A 96 -1.56 -5.34 27.41
C SER A 96 -1.43 -6.59 26.53
N ARG A 97 -1.45 -6.42 25.20
CA ARG A 97 -1.24 -7.52 24.25
C ARG A 97 0.19 -8.06 24.32
N LEU A 98 1.20 -7.19 24.44
CA LEU A 98 2.60 -7.61 24.59
C LEU A 98 2.78 -8.46 25.87
N LEU A 99 2.21 -8.05 26.98
CA LEU A 99 2.26 -8.80 28.25
C LEU A 99 1.55 -10.17 28.18
N ALA A 100 0.65 -10.38 27.25
CA ALA A 100 -0.04 -11.65 27.03
C ALA A 100 0.75 -12.60 26.10
N VAL A 101 1.77 -12.10 25.38
CA VAL A 101 2.63 -12.91 24.51
C VAL A 101 3.68 -13.65 25.34
N GLU A 102 3.84 -14.92 25.07
CA GLU A 102 4.93 -15.70 25.67
C GLU A 102 6.27 -15.23 25.09
N GLY A 103 7.19 -14.77 25.93
CA GLY A 103 8.42 -14.02 25.58
C GLY A 103 9.09 -14.41 24.25
N PRO A 104 9.07 -13.54 23.24
CA PRO A 104 9.70 -13.77 21.95
C PRO A 104 11.22 -13.67 22.06
N ASP A 105 11.93 -14.38 21.17
CA ASP A 105 13.37 -14.22 20.97
C ASP A 105 13.65 -13.09 19.94
N LEU A 106 12.66 -12.85 19.05
CA LEU A 106 12.75 -11.85 17.98
C LEU A 106 11.42 -11.08 17.86
N VAL A 107 11.49 -9.76 17.80
CA VAL A 107 10.35 -8.87 17.51
C VAL A 107 10.62 -8.16 16.19
N LEU A 108 9.69 -8.28 15.24
CA LEU A 108 9.77 -7.62 13.93
C LEU A 108 8.65 -6.59 13.80
N ILE A 109 9.00 -5.35 13.50
CA ILE A 109 8.06 -4.24 13.40
C ILE A 109 8.14 -3.66 12.00
N THR A 110 6.99 -3.33 11.40
CA THR A 110 6.93 -2.70 10.07
C THR A 110 6.53 -1.24 10.13
N SER A 111 6.86 -0.48 9.07
CA SER A 111 6.36 0.87 8.86
C SER A 111 6.05 1.08 7.38
N SER A 112 4.78 1.36 7.06
CA SER A 112 4.27 1.38 5.68
C SER A 112 4.47 2.71 4.96
N MET A 113 4.50 3.84 5.68
CA MET A 113 4.70 5.17 5.11
C MET A 113 5.79 5.90 5.88
N THR A 114 6.52 6.79 5.20
CA THR A 114 7.59 7.57 5.84
C THR A 114 7.06 8.38 7.03
N TYR A 115 5.92 9.02 6.87
CA TYR A 115 5.30 9.88 7.88
C TYR A 115 4.50 9.12 8.97
N TRP A 116 4.44 7.78 8.93
CA TRP A 116 3.84 6.96 9.98
C TRP A 116 4.86 6.42 11.00
N TYR A 117 6.12 6.80 10.86
CA TYR A 117 7.21 6.34 11.72
C TYR A 117 6.99 6.55 13.23
N PRO A 118 6.27 7.59 13.73
CA PRO A 118 6.10 7.77 15.17
C PRO A 118 5.44 6.56 15.86
N GLY A 119 4.50 5.91 15.18
CA GLY A 119 3.89 4.68 15.71
C GLY A 119 4.89 3.51 15.77
N ALA A 120 5.80 3.40 14.82
CA ALA A 120 6.86 2.39 14.85
C ALA A 120 7.85 2.66 15.98
N VAL A 121 8.26 3.91 16.20
CA VAL A 121 9.15 4.31 17.31
C VAL A 121 8.54 3.93 18.67
N GLU A 122 7.27 4.25 18.87
CA GLU A 122 6.57 3.93 20.12
C GLU A 122 6.40 2.41 20.29
N ALA A 123 6.10 1.67 19.22
CA ALA A 123 6.00 0.21 19.26
C ALA A 123 7.34 -0.45 19.61
N VAL A 124 8.47 0.09 19.12
CA VAL A 124 9.83 -0.37 19.51
C VAL A 124 10.05 -0.17 20.99
N ALA A 125 9.74 1.02 21.52
CA ALA A 125 9.93 1.33 22.93
C ALA A 125 9.11 0.39 23.83
N LEU A 126 7.83 0.16 23.52
CA LEU A 126 6.96 -0.75 24.25
C LEU A 126 7.42 -2.22 24.15
N ALA A 127 7.91 -2.64 22.98
CA ALA A 127 8.43 -3.99 22.80
C ALA A 127 9.73 -4.22 23.62
N ARG A 128 10.61 -3.23 23.68
CA ARG A 128 11.82 -3.32 24.50
C ARG A 128 11.51 -3.33 26.00
N GLU A 129 10.52 -2.56 26.43
CA GLU A 129 10.07 -2.59 27.83
C GLU A 129 9.49 -3.96 28.19
N ALA A 130 8.62 -4.52 27.33
CA ALA A 130 7.99 -5.81 27.57
C ALA A 130 8.98 -7.00 27.45
N PHE A 131 9.93 -6.92 26.53
CA PHE A 131 10.86 -8.01 26.19
C PHE A 131 12.32 -7.55 26.14
N PRO A 132 12.96 -7.22 27.28
CA PRO A 132 14.32 -6.63 27.30
C PRO A 132 15.41 -7.53 26.70
N ARG A 133 15.16 -8.83 26.53
CA ARG A 133 16.10 -9.79 25.95
C ARG A 133 15.85 -10.09 24.48
N ALA A 134 14.69 -9.75 23.96
CA ALA A 134 14.34 -9.97 22.56
C ALA A 134 15.15 -9.06 21.64
N ARG A 135 15.51 -9.58 20.48
CA ARG A 135 16.08 -8.76 19.40
C ARG A 135 14.95 -8.04 18.67
N VAL A 136 15.10 -6.74 18.48
CA VAL A 136 14.10 -5.90 17.82
C VAL A 136 14.59 -5.47 16.45
N VAL A 137 13.85 -5.80 15.42
CA VAL A 137 14.14 -5.46 14.03
C VAL A 137 13.01 -4.60 13.47
N VAL A 138 13.34 -3.55 12.74
CA VAL A 138 12.36 -2.71 12.04
C VAL A 138 12.65 -2.71 10.54
N GLY A 139 11.60 -2.90 9.73
CA GLY A 139 11.67 -2.84 8.27
C GLY A 139 10.49 -2.08 7.68
N GLY A 140 10.41 -2.08 6.34
CA GLY A 140 9.32 -1.47 5.60
C GLY A 140 9.72 -0.22 4.82
N VAL A 141 8.72 0.55 4.38
CA VAL A 141 8.93 1.68 3.45
C VAL A 141 9.67 2.84 4.11
N TYR A 142 9.36 3.13 5.38
CA TYR A 142 10.03 4.23 6.08
C TYR A 142 11.55 4.05 6.17
N PRO A 143 12.10 2.95 6.72
CA PRO A 143 13.54 2.78 6.73
C PRO A 143 14.17 2.62 5.35
N SER A 144 13.39 2.21 4.35
CA SER A 144 13.88 2.13 2.96
C SER A 144 14.04 3.51 2.32
N LEU A 145 13.15 4.46 2.62
CA LEU A 145 13.16 5.80 2.02
C LEU A 145 13.82 6.87 2.90
N CYS A 146 13.94 6.65 4.21
CA CYS A 146 14.48 7.61 5.17
C CYS A 146 15.47 6.92 6.11
N ARG A 147 16.47 6.24 5.55
CA ARG A 147 17.38 5.35 6.29
C ARG A 147 18.06 6.03 7.47
N ASP A 148 18.75 7.14 7.24
CA ASP A 148 19.51 7.86 8.28
C ASP A 148 18.60 8.31 9.43
N HIS A 149 17.40 8.81 9.08
CA HIS A 149 16.41 9.20 10.07
C HIS A 149 15.89 7.97 10.85
N ALA A 150 15.68 6.86 10.18
CA ALA A 150 15.20 5.63 10.81
C ALA A 150 16.25 5.05 11.79
N GLU A 151 17.51 5.00 11.39
CA GLU A 151 18.63 4.55 12.23
C GLU A 151 18.80 5.43 13.47
N ALA A 152 18.59 6.75 13.33
CA ALA A 152 18.70 7.69 14.45
C ALA A 152 17.51 7.61 15.45
N HIS A 153 16.33 7.19 15.03
CA HIS A 153 15.11 7.32 15.84
C HIS A 153 14.50 5.99 16.30
N LEU A 154 14.72 4.87 15.60
CA LEU A 154 14.04 3.62 15.91
C LEU A 154 14.57 2.85 17.10
N GLN A 155 15.83 3.05 17.49
CA GLN A 155 16.50 2.28 18.57
C GLN A 155 16.33 0.76 18.40
N ALA A 156 16.30 0.27 17.16
CA ALA A 156 16.22 -1.15 16.83
C ALA A 156 17.63 -1.80 16.84
N ASP A 157 17.70 -3.13 17.03
CA ASP A 157 18.96 -3.85 16.91
C ASP A 157 19.41 -3.97 15.44
N LEU A 158 18.40 -4.01 14.53
CA LEU A 158 18.62 -3.95 13.08
C LEU A 158 17.51 -3.13 12.42
N THR A 159 17.90 -2.26 11.50
CA THR A 159 17.00 -1.57 10.58
C THR A 159 17.18 -2.13 9.18
N VAL A 160 16.13 -2.77 8.63
CA VAL A 160 16.15 -3.38 7.30
C VAL A 160 15.60 -2.38 6.27
N SER A 161 16.43 -2.03 5.30
CA SER A 161 16.08 -1.14 4.18
C SER A 161 16.02 -1.91 2.87
N GLY A 162 14.99 -1.63 2.05
CA GLY A 162 14.77 -2.31 0.77
C GLY A 162 14.14 -3.69 0.88
N GLY A 163 14.05 -4.37 -0.26
CA GLY A 163 13.40 -5.69 -0.37
C GLY A 163 14.34 -6.87 -0.17
N ASP A 164 15.64 -6.65 0.06
CA ASP A 164 16.62 -7.72 0.29
C ASP A 164 16.65 -8.09 1.77
N LEU A 165 16.29 -9.32 2.10
CA LEU A 165 16.30 -9.84 3.47
C LEU A 165 17.62 -10.54 3.88
N ALA A 166 18.63 -10.59 3.02
CA ALA A 166 19.93 -11.19 3.38
C ALA A 166 20.54 -10.58 4.67
N PRO A 167 20.48 -9.25 4.90
CA PRO A 167 20.93 -8.67 6.17
C PRO A 167 20.13 -9.15 7.39
N LEU A 168 18.82 -9.36 7.23
CA LEU A 168 17.98 -9.92 8.30
C LEU A 168 18.36 -11.36 8.62
N TYR A 169 18.60 -12.19 7.60
CA TYR A 169 19.01 -13.58 7.81
C TYR A 169 20.35 -13.68 8.55
N ALA A 170 21.35 -12.90 8.10
CA ALA A 170 22.65 -12.84 8.74
C ALA A 170 22.53 -12.39 10.22
N PHE A 171 21.74 -11.35 10.48
CA PHE A 171 21.51 -10.86 11.84
C PHE A 171 20.84 -11.91 12.73
N ILE A 172 19.82 -12.62 12.25
CA ILE A 172 19.15 -13.67 13.04
C ILE A 172 20.12 -14.80 13.37
N GLN A 173 20.91 -15.25 12.39
CA GLN A 173 21.90 -16.32 12.61
C GLN A 173 22.95 -15.91 13.66
N GLU A 174 23.47 -14.69 13.58
CA GLU A 174 24.46 -14.17 14.52
C GLU A 174 23.85 -13.92 15.92
N ALA A 175 22.76 -13.15 15.97
CA ALA A 175 22.20 -12.65 17.23
C ALA A 175 21.48 -13.72 18.06
N LEU A 176 20.94 -14.77 17.41
CA LEU A 176 20.19 -15.84 18.06
C LEU A 176 20.94 -17.18 18.05
N GLY A 177 22.07 -17.29 17.34
CA GLY A 177 22.85 -18.52 17.23
C GLY A 177 22.10 -19.67 16.54
N VAL A 178 21.21 -19.37 15.59
CA VAL A 178 20.39 -20.38 14.90
C VAL A 178 20.66 -20.41 13.41
N ALA A 179 20.66 -21.59 12.81
CA ALA A 179 20.70 -21.74 11.36
C ALA A 179 19.35 -21.40 10.72
N LEU A 180 19.40 -20.78 9.55
CA LEU A 180 18.23 -20.55 8.69
C LEU A 180 18.43 -21.31 7.39
N PRO A 181 18.06 -22.60 7.33
CA PRO A 181 18.25 -23.43 6.11
C PRO A 181 17.38 -22.94 4.94
N TYR A 182 16.28 -22.25 5.23
CA TYR A 182 15.43 -21.64 4.22
C TYR A 182 15.59 -20.10 4.28
N ALA A 183 16.39 -19.56 3.37
CA ALA A 183 16.70 -18.13 3.27
C ALA A 183 16.53 -17.66 1.80
N PRO A 184 15.28 -17.57 1.31
CA PRO A 184 15.01 -17.26 -0.11
C PRO A 184 15.43 -15.84 -0.47
N ASP A 185 15.82 -15.61 -1.73
CA ASP A 185 15.98 -14.27 -2.28
C ASP A 185 14.58 -13.66 -2.45
N THR A 186 14.21 -12.73 -1.60
CA THR A 186 12.91 -12.06 -1.63
C THR A 186 12.68 -11.17 -2.86
N ARG A 187 13.69 -11.01 -3.70
CA ARG A 187 13.59 -10.38 -5.02
C ARG A 187 13.09 -11.37 -6.09
N ASP A 188 13.15 -12.65 -5.81
CA ASP A 188 12.51 -13.71 -6.61
C ASP A 188 11.19 -14.13 -5.92
N LEU A 189 10.08 -13.66 -6.48
CA LEU A 189 8.76 -13.91 -5.90
C LEU A 189 8.29 -15.36 -6.04
N GLU A 190 8.80 -16.10 -7.00
CA GLU A 190 8.32 -17.46 -7.30
C GLU A 190 8.64 -18.45 -6.17
N GLY A 191 9.79 -18.29 -5.53
CA GLY A 191 10.25 -19.16 -4.45
C GLY A 191 9.74 -18.79 -3.06
N LEU A 192 8.89 -17.75 -2.91
CA LEU A 192 8.42 -17.33 -1.61
C LEU A 192 7.24 -18.18 -1.12
N PRO A 193 7.16 -18.46 0.21
CA PRO A 193 5.99 -19.07 0.81
C PRO A 193 4.81 -18.09 0.75
N TYR A 194 3.57 -18.57 0.82
CA TYR A 194 2.42 -17.68 0.93
C TYR A 194 2.51 -16.86 2.21
N PRO A 195 2.13 -15.56 2.16
CA PRO A 195 2.18 -14.69 3.34
C PRO A 195 1.30 -15.23 4.47
N ALA A 196 1.72 -15.08 5.72
CA ALA A 196 1.09 -15.66 6.90
C ALA A 196 -0.26 -15.00 7.26
N PHE A 197 -1.20 -14.89 6.33
CA PHE A 197 -2.53 -14.31 6.59
C PHE A 197 -3.39 -15.16 7.52
N ASP A 198 -3.09 -16.43 7.70
CA ASP A 198 -3.72 -17.29 8.70
C ASP A 198 -3.53 -16.79 10.14
N LEU A 199 -2.53 -15.92 10.41
CA LEU A 199 -2.37 -15.24 11.70
C LEU A 199 -3.55 -14.31 12.05
N TYR A 200 -4.35 -13.91 11.07
CA TYR A 200 -5.62 -13.20 11.30
C TYR A 200 -6.80 -14.15 11.55
N GLY A 201 -6.57 -15.47 11.59
CA GLY A 201 -7.62 -16.47 11.59
C GLY A 201 -8.29 -16.56 10.22
N LYS A 202 -9.40 -15.84 10.02
CA LYS A 202 -10.09 -15.73 8.72
C LYS A 202 -9.98 -14.29 8.18
N PRO A 203 -8.99 -13.98 7.34
CA PRO A 203 -8.85 -12.64 6.78
C PRO A 203 -10.04 -12.31 5.87
N PHE A 204 -10.51 -11.07 5.90
CA PHE A 204 -11.62 -10.62 5.05
C PHE A 204 -11.21 -10.54 3.57
N PHE A 205 -9.97 -10.15 3.33
CA PHE A 205 -9.31 -10.10 2.01
C PHE A 205 -7.86 -10.52 2.15
N VAL A 206 -7.27 -10.94 1.04
CA VAL A 206 -5.83 -11.26 0.95
C VAL A 206 -5.19 -10.38 -0.12
N PRO A 207 -4.20 -9.56 0.23
CA PRO A 207 -3.32 -8.95 -0.74
C PRO A 207 -2.54 -9.99 -1.54
N LEU A 208 -2.56 -9.84 -2.86
CA LEU A 208 -1.74 -10.63 -3.79
C LEU A 208 -0.63 -9.77 -4.37
N LEU A 209 0.56 -10.33 -4.40
CA LEU A 209 1.70 -9.78 -5.10
C LEU A 209 2.06 -10.73 -6.23
N THR A 210 1.68 -10.37 -7.45
CA THR A 210 1.93 -11.19 -8.63
C THR A 210 3.21 -10.77 -9.34
N SER A 211 3.58 -9.49 -9.17
CA SER A 211 4.79 -8.88 -9.74
C SER A 211 5.29 -7.71 -8.89
N LEU A 212 6.59 -7.41 -9.00
CA LEU A 212 7.25 -6.23 -8.45
C LEU A 212 7.94 -5.42 -9.53
N GLY A 213 8.00 -4.10 -9.30
CA GLY A 213 8.64 -3.15 -10.19
C GLY A 213 7.74 -2.70 -11.34
N CYS A 214 8.10 -1.59 -11.96
CA CYS A 214 7.34 -0.95 -13.03
C CYS A 214 8.26 -0.61 -14.21
N VAL A 215 7.73 -0.63 -15.44
CA VAL A 215 8.45 -0.22 -16.65
C VAL A 215 8.56 1.29 -16.78
N TYR A 216 7.70 2.03 -16.09
CA TYR A 216 7.66 3.48 -16.13
C TYR A 216 8.53 4.09 -15.03
N GLN A 217 9.02 5.30 -15.30
CA GLN A 217 9.82 6.08 -14.37
C GLN A 217 9.14 7.42 -14.07
N CYS A 218 7.89 7.35 -13.59
CA CYS A 218 7.14 8.54 -13.25
C CYS A 218 7.90 9.36 -12.20
N THR A 219 7.97 10.69 -12.40
CA THR A 219 8.83 11.56 -11.59
C THR A 219 8.47 11.62 -10.12
N TYR A 220 7.22 11.30 -9.77
CA TYR A 220 6.66 11.31 -8.42
C TYR A 220 6.66 9.92 -7.73
N CYS A 221 7.08 8.86 -8.42
CA CYS A 221 6.93 7.47 -7.94
C CYS A 221 8.26 6.90 -7.45
N ALA A 222 8.25 6.29 -6.26
CA ALA A 222 9.43 5.67 -5.67
C ALA A 222 9.65 4.21 -6.09
N THR A 223 8.75 3.61 -6.88
CA THR A 223 8.91 2.22 -7.34
C THR A 223 10.27 1.94 -7.99
N PRO A 224 10.84 2.80 -8.87
CA PRO A 224 12.15 2.55 -9.43
C PRO A 224 13.29 2.49 -8.41
N TYR A 225 13.13 3.15 -7.28
CA TYR A 225 14.09 3.11 -6.17
C TYR A 225 13.86 1.89 -5.26
N LEU A 226 12.62 1.64 -4.87
CA LEU A 226 12.26 0.53 -3.98
C LEU A 226 12.39 -0.84 -4.65
N HIS A 227 12.01 -0.91 -5.92
CA HIS A 227 11.99 -2.14 -6.74
C HIS A 227 12.69 -1.92 -8.08
N PRO A 228 14.04 -1.77 -8.08
CA PRO A 228 14.80 -1.49 -9.30
C PRO A 228 14.79 -2.65 -10.30
N ARG A 229 14.53 -3.86 -9.82
CA ARG A 229 14.35 -5.06 -10.66
C ARG A 229 12.86 -5.32 -10.87
N ARG A 230 12.52 -5.85 -12.03
CA ARG A 230 11.17 -6.29 -12.34
C ARG A 230 11.13 -7.81 -12.27
N THR A 231 10.30 -8.32 -11.38
CA THR A 231 10.10 -9.75 -11.20
C THR A 231 8.61 -10.06 -11.23
N ARG A 232 8.26 -11.29 -11.54
CA ARG A 232 6.88 -11.78 -11.54
C ARG A 232 6.85 -13.26 -11.21
N ARG A 233 5.75 -13.66 -10.63
CA ARG A 233 5.43 -15.08 -10.42
C ARG A 233 4.83 -15.67 -11.69
N SER A 234 4.90 -16.99 -11.82
CA SER A 234 4.13 -17.67 -12.85
C SER A 234 2.61 -17.51 -12.59
N PRO A 235 1.77 -17.40 -13.64
CA PRO A 235 0.32 -17.35 -13.46
C PRO A 235 -0.20 -18.55 -12.67
N ARG A 236 0.42 -19.70 -12.82
CA ARG A 236 0.07 -20.94 -12.08
C ARG A 236 0.32 -20.79 -10.58
N SER A 237 1.49 -20.31 -10.17
CA SER A 237 1.82 -20.08 -8.76
C SER A 237 0.86 -19.10 -8.10
N VAL A 238 0.46 -18.02 -8.80
CA VAL A 238 -0.52 -17.06 -8.29
C VAL A 238 -1.91 -17.71 -8.17
N LEU A 239 -2.34 -18.51 -9.16
CA LEU A 239 -3.61 -19.23 -9.09
C LEU A 239 -3.64 -20.20 -7.90
N ASP A 240 -2.56 -20.92 -7.67
CA ASP A 240 -2.45 -21.88 -6.55
C ASP A 240 -2.61 -21.15 -5.20
N GLU A 241 -2.05 -19.95 -5.05
CA GLU A 241 -2.28 -19.12 -3.86
C GLU A 241 -3.75 -18.64 -3.75
N ILE A 242 -4.36 -18.25 -4.86
CA ILE A 242 -5.80 -17.88 -4.88
C ILE A 242 -6.64 -19.07 -4.41
N CYS A 243 -6.41 -20.27 -4.93
CA CYS A 243 -7.10 -21.50 -4.53
C CYS A 243 -6.88 -21.79 -3.03
N HIS A 244 -5.64 -21.67 -2.56
CA HIS A 244 -5.28 -21.89 -1.16
C HIS A 244 -6.08 -21.04 -0.19
N TRP A 245 -6.22 -19.73 -0.49
CA TRP A 245 -6.98 -18.81 0.38
C TRP A 245 -8.49 -18.94 0.19
N GLN A 246 -8.95 -19.23 -1.03
CA GLN A 246 -10.37 -19.50 -1.30
C GLN A 246 -10.88 -20.72 -0.53
N GLU A 247 -10.13 -21.82 -0.50
CA GLU A 247 -10.44 -23.02 0.29
C GLU A 247 -10.51 -22.72 1.79
N ARG A 248 -9.79 -21.72 2.28
CA ARG A 248 -9.83 -21.22 3.66
C ARG A 248 -10.92 -20.19 3.90
N GLY A 249 -11.78 -19.96 2.90
CA GLY A 249 -12.96 -19.12 2.99
C GLY A 249 -12.72 -17.64 2.75
N THR A 250 -11.62 -17.27 2.08
CA THR A 250 -11.35 -15.89 1.67
C THR A 250 -11.37 -15.76 0.15
N PRO A 251 -12.50 -15.32 -0.45
CA PRO A 251 -12.63 -15.18 -1.90
C PRO A 251 -12.27 -13.78 -2.42
N ARG A 252 -11.73 -12.88 -1.60
CA ARG A 252 -11.45 -11.48 -1.95
C ARG A 252 -9.96 -11.23 -2.01
N PHE A 253 -9.48 -10.77 -3.17
CA PHE A 253 -8.08 -10.53 -3.43
C PHE A 253 -7.82 -9.09 -3.82
N VAL A 254 -6.72 -8.53 -3.31
CA VAL A 254 -6.33 -7.15 -3.54
C VAL A 254 -4.96 -7.12 -4.19
N LEU A 255 -4.86 -6.61 -5.41
CA LEU A 255 -3.60 -6.55 -6.14
C LEU A 255 -2.68 -5.46 -5.59
N TYR A 256 -1.51 -5.86 -5.09
CA TYR A 256 -0.50 -4.95 -4.55
C TYR A 256 0.63 -4.67 -5.55
N ASP A 257 0.52 -5.19 -6.75
CA ASP A 257 1.49 -4.99 -7.82
C ASP A 257 1.74 -3.51 -8.11
N ASP A 258 2.98 -3.14 -8.40
CA ASP A 258 3.32 -1.81 -8.90
C ASP A 258 2.73 -1.56 -10.30
N ASN A 259 2.63 -2.61 -11.12
CA ASN A 259 2.01 -2.59 -12.44
C ASN A 259 1.56 -4.00 -12.86
N PHE A 260 0.36 -4.39 -12.45
CA PHE A 260 -0.23 -5.71 -12.71
C PHE A 260 -0.26 -6.07 -14.21
N LEU A 261 -0.51 -5.09 -15.08
CA LEU A 261 -0.59 -5.33 -16.53
C LEU A 261 0.78 -5.35 -17.24
N PHE A 262 1.88 -5.23 -16.50
CA PHE A 262 3.20 -5.44 -17.08
C PHE A 262 3.33 -6.87 -17.61
N ALA A 263 3.83 -7.00 -18.86
CA ALA A 263 3.87 -8.28 -19.59
C ALA A 263 2.48 -8.98 -19.67
N ARG A 264 1.44 -8.19 -19.91
CA ARG A 264 0.03 -8.63 -19.85
C ARG A 264 -0.26 -9.92 -20.64
N GLU A 265 0.38 -10.12 -21.81
CA GLU A 265 0.10 -11.28 -22.67
C GLU A 265 0.52 -12.61 -22.02
N THR A 266 1.68 -12.64 -21.37
CA THR A 266 2.30 -13.83 -20.79
C THR A 266 2.11 -13.94 -19.28
N HIS A 267 1.40 -13.01 -18.65
CA HIS A 267 1.17 -12.98 -17.21
C HIS A 267 -0.28 -12.63 -16.87
N ALA A 268 -0.68 -11.34 -16.95
CA ALA A 268 -1.97 -10.92 -16.46
C ALA A 268 -3.14 -11.58 -17.21
N LYS A 269 -3.12 -11.62 -18.55
CA LYS A 269 -4.18 -12.25 -19.35
C LYS A 269 -4.25 -13.76 -19.08
N GLU A 270 -3.10 -14.42 -18.98
CA GLU A 270 -3.05 -15.85 -18.68
C GLU A 270 -3.64 -16.14 -17.29
N LEU A 271 -3.21 -15.40 -16.26
CA LEU A 271 -3.78 -15.52 -14.92
C LEU A 271 -5.29 -15.29 -14.91
N LEU A 272 -5.76 -14.21 -15.55
CA LEU A 272 -7.18 -13.86 -15.58
C LEU A 272 -8.02 -14.94 -16.28
N ARG A 273 -7.52 -15.56 -17.38
CA ARG A 273 -8.19 -16.71 -18.04
C ARG A 273 -8.27 -17.91 -17.10
N MET A 274 -7.19 -18.21 -16.38
CA MET A 274 -7.16 -19.31 -15.41
C MET A 274 -8.14 -19.08 -14.26
N VAL A 275 -8.22 -17.85 -13.76
CA VAL A 275 -9.16 -17.45 -12.70
C VAL A 275 -10.63 -17.60 -13.15
N GLN A 276 -10.96 -17.27 -14.39
CA GLN A 276 -12.30 -17.49 -14.95
C GLN A 276 -12.71 -18.96 -14.97
N GLY A 277 -11.76 -19.88 -15.01
CA GLY A 277 -11.98 -21.33 -14.94
C GLY A 277 -12.24 -21.85 -13.52
N LEU A 278 -12.16 -21.03 -12.48
CA LEU A 278 -12.43 -21.46 -11.11
C LEU A 278 -13.90 -21.81 -10.90
N ARG A 279 -14.14 -22.92 -10.21
CA ARG A 279 -15.50 -23.38 -9.87
C ARG A 279 -16.26 -22.36 -9.00
N ASN A 280 -15.57 -21.76 -8.05
CA ASN A 280 -16.13 -20.75 -7.17
C ASN A 280 -15.62 -19.37 -7.58
N PRO A 281 -16.49 -18.36 -7.72
CA PRO A 281 -16.05 -17.04 -8.11
C PRO A 281 -15.22 -16.36 -7.01
N VAL A 282 -14.31 -15.49 -7.44
CA VAL A 282 -13.52 -14.63 -6.58
C VAL A 282 -13.76 -13.16 -6.92
N SER A 283 -13.32 -12.26 -6.06
CA SER A 283 -13.40 -10.82 -6.29
C SER A 283 -12.02 -10.20 -6.25
N PHE A 284 -11.72 -9.34 -7.21
CA PHE A 284 -10.47 -8.58 -7.26
C PHE A 284 -10.69 -7.09 -7.07
N TYR A 285 -9.72 -6.48 -6.37
CA TYR A 285 -9.63 -5.04 -6.15
C TYR A 285 -8.22 -4.56 -6.49
N ASN A 286 -8.10 -3.39 -7.10
CA ASN A 286 -6.82 -2.79 -7.47
C ASN A 286 -6.66 -1.40 -6.84
N PRO A 287 -6.16 -1.29 -5.58
CA PRO A 287 -5.84 0.01 -4.97
C PRO A 287 -4.78 0.76 -5.78
N ASN A 288 -3.79 0.05 -6.30
CA ASN A 288 -2.84 0.58 -7.26
C ASN A 288 -3.52 0.63 -8.64
N ALA A 289 -3.42 1.79 -9.28
CA ALA A 289 -4.08 1.99 -10.56
C ALA A 289 -3.50 1.08 -11.65
N LEU A 290 -4.37 0.45 -12.45
CA LEU A 290 -3.95 -0.16 -13.70
C LEU A 290 -3.48 0.93 -14.67
N ASN A 291 -2.46 0.61 -15.43
CA ASN A 291 -2.02 1.49 -16.50
C ASN A 291 -3.01 1.40 -17.68
N ALA A 292 -3.72 2.49 -17.95
CA ALA A 292 -4.73 2.52 -19.00
C ALA A 292 -4.15 2.26 -20.40
N SER A 293 -2.87 2.58 -20.66
CA SER A 293 -2.23 2.26 -21.94
C SER A 293 -2.05 0.76 -22.19
N MET A 294 -2.21 -0.06 -21.16
CA MET A 294 -2.09 -1.51 -21.24
C MET A 294 -3.46 -2.22 -21.24
N VAL A 295 -4.57 -1.48 -21.23
CA VAL A 295 -5.93 -2.03 -21.33
C VAL A 295 -6.35 -2.05 -22.79
N ASP A 296 -6.46 -3.25 -23.36
CA ASP A 296 -7.09 -3.51 -24.65
C ASP A 296 -8.45 -4.19 -24.44
N GLU A 297 -9.19 -4.47 -25.52
CA GLU A 297 -10.50 -5.08 -25.48
C GLU A 297 -10.49 -6.41 -24.74
N GLU A 298 -9.54 -7.30 -25.06
CA GLU A 298 -9.41 -8.60 -24.40
C GLU A 298 -9.11 -8.46 -22.90
N THR A 299 -8.18 -7.56 -22.53
CA THR A 299 -7.87 -7.30 -21.12
C THR A 299 -9.11 -6.84 -20.37
N ALA A 300 -9.92 -5.95 -20.96
CA ALA A 300 -11.14 -5.46 -20.33
C ALA A 300 -12.17 -6.58 -20.08
N VAL A 301 -12.39 -7.46 -21.08
CA VAL A 301 -13.26 -8.64 -20.94
C VAL A 301 -12.73 -9.60 -19.88
N LEU A 302 -11.44 -9.87 -19.86
CA LEU A 302 -10.81 -10.75 -18.88
C LEU A 302 -10.89 -10.20 -17.45
N LEU A 303 -10.69 -8.90 -17.26
CA LEU A 303 -10.85 -8.26 -15.95
C LEU A 303 -12.28 -8.43 -15.43
N LYS A 304 -13.29 -8.18 -16.29
CA LYS A 304 -14.69 -8.34 -15.92
C LYS A 304 -15.02 -9.78 -15.55
N GLY A 305 -14.64 -10.73 -16.39
CA GLY A 305 -14.90 -12.16 -16.18
C GLY A 305 -14.18 -12.77 -15.00
N ALA A 306 -12.99 -12.23 -14.63
CA ALA A 306 -12.24 -12.69 -13.46
C ALA A 306 -12.76 -12.14 -12.12
N GLY A 307 -13.77 -11.27 -12.11
CA GLY A 307 -14.42 -10.80 -10.87
C GLY A 307 -13.99 -9.41 -10.40
N PHE A 308 -13.47 -8.55 -11.28
CA PHE A 308 -13.31 -7.13 -10.97
C PHE A 308 -14.69 -6.45 -11.00
N SER A 309 -15.13 -5.92 -9.88
CA SER A 309 -16.37 -5.12 -9.78
C SER A 309 -16.14 -3.64 -10.07
N GLU A 310 -14.94 -3.15 -9.80
CA GLU A 310 -14.46 -1.81 -10.14
C GLU A 310 -13.03 -1.88 -10.70
N VAL A 311 -12.68 -0.92 -11.55
CA VAL A 311 -11.34 -0.76 -12.11
C VAL A 311 -10.84 0.65 -11.83
N ARG A 312 -9.63 0.77 -11.29
CA ARG A 312 -8.97 2.05 -11.05
C ARG A 312 -7.87 2.25 -12.07
N LEU A 313 -7.91 3.36 -12.76
CA LEU A 313 -6.97 3.74 -13.82
C LEU A 313 -6.12 4.94 -13.39
N GLY A 314 -4.84 4.90 -13.71
CA GLY A 314 -3.94 6.03 -13.53
C GLY A 314 -4.03 7.00 -14.71
N LEU A 315 -4.68 8.15 -14.52
CA LEU A 315 -4.68 9.27 -15.47
C LEU A 315 -3.68 10.34 -15.04
N GLU A 316 -3.65 10.62 -13.74
CA GLU A 316 -2.85 11.65 -13.05
C GLU A 316 -3.30 13.08 -13.43
N THR A 317 -3.28 13.44 -14.71
CA THR A 317 -3.71 14.72 -15.23
C THR A 317 -4.19 14.59 -16.68
N ALA A 318 -5.14 15.44 -17.09
CA ALA A 318 -5.56 15.57 -18.48
C ALA A 318 -4.77 16.67 -19.23
N ASP A 319 -3.87 17.40 -18.55
CA ASP A 319 -3.02 18.40 -19.18
C ASP A 319 -1.84 17.74 -19.90
N PRO A 320 -1.68 17.93 -21.25
CA PRO A 320 -0.63 17.24 -22.00
C PRO A 320 0.80 17.65 -21.59
N ARG A 321 1.00 18.86 -21.08
CA ARG A 321 2.30 19.32 -20.61
C ARG A 321 2.67 18.58 -19.31
N LEU A 322 1.75 18.54 -18.35
CA LEU A 322 1.96 17.85 -17.09
C LEU A 322 2.09 16.34 -17.31
N GLN A 323 1.34 15.72 -18.23
CA GLN A 323 1.52 14.31 -18.59
C GLN A 323 2.96 14.02 -19.03
N ARG A 324 3.53 14.84 -19.93
CA ARG A 324 4.92 14.66 -20.38
C ARG A 324 5.95 14.83 -19.25
N THR A 325 5.77 15.80 -18.40
CA THR A 325 6.72 16.10 -17.31
C THR A 325 6.62 15.15 -16.12
N THR A 326 5.47 14.49 -15.92
CA THR A 326 5.27 13.56 -14.80
C THR A 326 5.55 12.10 -15.12
N GLY A 327 5.67 11.73 -16.41
CA GLY A 327 6.02 10.35 -16.75
C GLY A 327 5.65 9.91 -18.16
N GLY A 328 4.78 10.65 -18.88
CA GLY A 328 4.45 10.37 -20.27
C GLY A 328 3.80 9.01 -20.54
N LYS A 329 3.20 8.39 -19.51
CA LYS A 329 2.67 7.01 -19.59
C LYS A 329 1.32 6.90 -20.30
N ILE A 330 0.59 8.02 -20.45
CA ILE A 330 -0.78 8.04 -20.96
C ILE A 330 -1.06 9.40 -21.61
N ASP A 331 -1.85 9.41 -22.67
CA ASP A 331 -2.49 10.60 -23.24
C ASP A 331 -4.03 10.43 -23.21
N ARG A 332 -4.78 11.49 -23.56
CA ARG A 332 -6.23 11.47 -23.55
C ARG A 332 -6.80 10.40 -24.46
N ARG A 333 -6.30 10.27 -25.69
CA ARG A 333 -6.80 9.31 -26.69
C ARG A 333 -6.65 7.87 -26.18
N THR A 334 -5.50 7.55 -25.66
CA THR A 334 -5.21 6.23 -25.07
C THR A 334 -6.08 5.96 -23.85
N PHE A 335 -6.29 6.97 -22.99
CA PHE A 335 -7.16 6.85 -21.82
C PHE A 335 -8.61 6.61 -22.22
N GLU A 336 -9.13 7.38 -23.18
CA GLU A 336 -10.50 7.23 -23.72
C GLU A 336 -10.71 5.86 -24.38
N GLY A 337 -9.70 5.36 -25.09
CA GLY A 337 -9.69 4.01 -25.65
C GLY A 337 -9.86 2.94 -24.58
N ALA A 338 -9.05 3.01 -23.51
CA ALA A 338 -9.16 2.08 -22.39
C ALA A 338 -10.54 2.14 -21.70
N VAL A 339 -11.10 3.33 -21.51
CA VAL A 339 -12.45 3.53 -20.97
C VAL A 339 -13.49 2.90 -21.90
N GLY A 340 -13.35 3.08 -23.21
CA GLY A 340 -14.23 2.47 -24.22
C GLY A 340 -14.23 0.94 -24.12
N PHE A 341 -13.05 0.29 -24.06
CA PHE A 341 -12.95 -1.16 -23.89
C PHE A 341 -13.58 -1.65 -22.60
N LEU A 342 -13.34 -0.96 -21.48
CA LEU A 342 -13.95 -1.33 -20.19
C LEU A 342 -15.47 -1.18 -20.22
N THR A 343 -15.98 -0.14 -20.86
CA THR A 343 -17.44 0.07 -21.01
C THR A 343 -18.06 -1.03 -21.86
N LEU A 344 -17.45 -1.39 -22.99
CA LEU A 344 -17.89 -2.51 -23.84
C LEU A 344 -17.83 -3.85 -23.10
N ALA A 345 -16.88 -4.06 -22.21
CA ALA A 345 -16.81 -5.24 -21.35
C ALA A 345 -17.84 -5.25 -20.21
N GLY A 346 -18.67 -4.21 -20.07
CA GLY A 346 -19.77 -4.13 -19.10
C GLY A 346 -19.40 -3.51 -17.76
N PHE A 347 -18.34 -2.70 -17.69
CA PHE A 347 -18.13 -1.80 -16.55
C PHE A 347 -18.95 -0.53 -16.77
N ASP A 348 -19.81 -0.17 -15.81
CA ASP A 348 -20.46 1.15 -15.83
C ASP A 348 -19.46 2.24 -15.43
N GLY A 349 -19.77 3.50 -15.75
CA GLY A 349 -18.86 4.62 -15.46
C GLY A 349 -18.57 4.81 -13.98
N ALA A 350 -19.49 4.42 -13.08
CA ALA A 350 -19.28 4.48 -11.63
C ALA A 350 -18.31 3.38 -11.15
N ALA A 351 -18.18 2.29 -11.89
CA ALA A 351 -17.22 1.22 -11.64
C ALA A 351 -15.80 1.52 -12.18
N ILE A 352 -15.67 2.51 -13.07
CA ILE A 352 -14.37 2.97 -13.58
C ILE A 352 -13.95 4.22 -12.81
N CYS A 353 -12.81 4.15 -12.11
CA CYS A 353 -12.31 5.22 -11.28
C CYS A 353 -10.98 5.75 -11.84
N ALA A 354 -10.89 7.04 -12.14
CA ALA A 354 -9.65 7.68 -12.54
C ALA A 354 -8.95 8.33 -11.35
N TYR A 355 -7.67 8.00 -11.12
CA TYR A 355 -6.82 8.74 -10.20
C TYR A 355 -6.35 10.03 -10.84
N VAL A 356 -6.50 11.12 -10.10
CA VAL A 356 -6.08 12.48 -10.47
C VAL A 356 -5.13 13.01 -9.40
N LEU A 357 -3.88 13.26 -9.78
CA LEU A 357 -2.88 13.86 -8.89
C LEU A 357 -3.17 15.33 -8.65
N ALA A 358 -3.09 15.75 -7.40
CA ALA A 358 -3.32 17.13 -7.00
C ALA A 358 -2.27 17.60 -5.97
N GLY A 359 -1.74 18.81 -6.15
CA GLY A 359 -0.74 19.40 -5.29
C GLY A 359 0.70 19.03 -5.67
N LEU A 360 0.94 18.73 -6.94
CA LEU A 360 2.30 18.63 -7.47
C LEU A 360 2.99 20.00 -7.38
N PRO A 361 4.31 20.07 -7.17
CA PRO A 361 5.04 21.33 -7.25
C PRO A 361 4.72 22.08 -8.55
N LEU A 362 4.43 23.37 -8.45
CA LEU A 362 4.10 24.26 -9.57
C LEU A 362 2.87 23.90 -10.41
N GLN A 363 2.00 23.01 -9.90
CA GLN A 363 0.72 22.69 -10.52
C GLN A 363 -0.31 23.77 -10.16
N GLU A 364 -1.08 24.23 -11.12
CA GLU A 364 -2.19 25.16 -10.90
C GLU A 364 -3.46 24.41 -10.43
N SER A 365 -4.20 25.01 -9.49
CA SER A 365 -5.47 24.42 -9.04
C SER A 365 -6.50 24.29 -10.17
N SER A 366 -6.44 25.19 -11.15
CA SER A 366 -7.24 25.17 -12.37
C SER A 366 -6.97 23.95 -13.26
N ASP A 367 -5.70 23.44 -13.31
CA ASP A 367 -5.33 22.22 -14.05
C ASP A 367 -6.03 20.99 -13.47
N VAL A 368 -6.04 20.90 -12.15
CA VAL A 368 -6.73 19.82 -11.43
C VAL A 368 -8.24 19.90 -11.68
N LYS A 369 -8.82 21.09 -11.60
CA LYS A 369 -10.25 21.28 -11.88
C LYS A 369 -10.62 20.85 -13.30
N ARG A 370 -9.84 21.26 -14.33
CA ARG A 370 -10.05 20.82 -15.71
C ARG A 370 -9.95 19.30 -15.85
N THR A 371 -9.04 18.67 -15.11
CA THR A 371 -8.91 17.21 -15.12
C THR A 371 -10.12 16.53 -14.48
N ILE A 372 -10.65 17.07 -13.38
CA ILE A 372 -11.89 16.58 -12.75
C ILE A 372 -13.06 16.71 -13.73
N ASP A 373 -13.20 17.87 -14.40
CA ASP A 373 -14.28 18.09 -15.38
C ASP A 373 -14.18 17.13 -16.57
N TYR A 374 -12.97 16.87 -17.06
CA TYR A 374 -12.70 15.91 -18.11
C TYR A 374 -13.13 14.48 -17.72
N VAL A 375 -12.70 14.00 -16.56
CA VAL A 375 -13.06 12.66 -16.07
C VAL A 375 -14.57 12.54 -15.84
N ALA A 376 -15.19 13.54 -15.22
CA ALA A 376 -16.63 13.59 -15.00
C ALA A 376 -17.41 13.67 -16.31
N GLY A 377 -16.89 14.38 -17.32
CA GLY A 377 -17.46 14.45 -18.69
C GLY A 377 -17.47 13.11 -19.41
N LEU A 378 -16.54 12.19 -19.08
CA LEU A 378 -16.56 10.80 -19.55
C LEU A 378 -17.52 9.90 -18.73
N GLY A 379 -18.23 10.44 -17.75
CA GLY A 379 -19.13 9.67 -16.88
C GLY A 379 -18.41 8.80 -15.85
N LEU A 380 -17.15 9.08 -15.54
CA LEU A 380 -16.32 8.25 -14.67
C LEU A 380 -16.20 8.82 -13.24
N ARG A 381 -15.87 7.94 -12.29
CA ARG A 381 -15.60 8.33 -10.92
C ARG A 381 -14.20 8.96 -10.79
N VAL A 382 -14.14 10.12 -10.17
CA VAL A 382 -12.89 10.84 -9.85
C VAL A 382 -12.36 10.41 -8.49
N SER A 383 -11.09 10.05 -8.40
CA SER A 383 -10.37 9.87 -7.13
C SER A 383 -9.19 10.81 -7.08
N LEU A 384 -9.32 11.91 -6.31
CA LEU A 384 -8.18 12.80 -6.07
C LEU A 384 -7.13 12.08 -5.20
N ALA A 385 -5.91 12.06 -5.70
CA ALA A 385 -4.72 11.59 -5.02
C ALA A 385 -3.82 12.78 -4.67
N PRO A 386 -3.89 13.32 -3.44
CA PRO A 386 -2.99 14.38 -3.03
C PRO A 386 -1.55 13.90 -3.04
N TYR A 387 -0.66 14.71 -3.60
CA TYR A 387 0.76 14.36 -3.70
C TYR A 387 1.44 14.30 -2.33
N SER A 388 2.10 13.19 -2.06
CA SER A 388 3.09 13.04 -0.98
C SER A 388 4.48 13.22 -1.55
N PRO A 389 5.33 14.12 -1.02
CA PRO A 389 6.72 14.19 -1.40
C PRO A 389 7.47 12.94 -0.90
N ILE A 390 7.89 12.10 -1.83
CA ILE A 390 8.55 10.83 -1.51
C ILE A 390 10.04 10.97 -1.80
N PRO A 391 10.95 10.77 -0.82
CA PRO A 391 12.38 10.80 -1.03
C PRO A 391 12.85 9.88 -2.16
N HIS A 392 13.96 10.20 -2.79
CA HIS A 392 14.56 9.48 -3.93
C HIS A 392 13.71 9.49 -5.22
N THR A 393 12.64 10.28 -5.26
CA THR A 393 11.92 10.54 -6.52
C THR A 393 12.47 11.79 -7.21
N ARG A 394 12.50 11.80 -8.54
CA ARG A 394 12.99 12.96 -9.29
C ARG A 394 12.26 14.25 -8.95
N LEU A 395 10.95 14.15 -8.68
CA LEU A 395 10.14 15.31 -8.32
C LEU A 395 10.48 15.83 -6.93
N TYR A 396 10.75 14.95 -5.97
CA TYR A 396 11.21 15.32 -4.64
C TYR A 396 12.59 16.00 -4.70
N GLU A 397 13.56 15.39 -5.36
CA GLU A 397 14.92 15.91 -5.44
C GLU A 397 14.96 17.31 -6.09
N ALA A 398 14.12 17.54 -7.09
CA ALA A 398 14.04 18.83 -7.78
C ALA A 398 13.33 19.92 -6.95
N HIS A 399 12.44 19.59 -6.02
CA HIS A 399 11.51 20.57 -5.44
C HIS A 399 11.39 20.55 -3.91
N HIS A 400 12.03 19.63 -3.18
CA HIS A 400 11.86 19.53 -1.72
C HIS A 400 12.18 20.83 -0.97
N ALA A 401 13.10 21.66 -1.50
CA ALA A 401 13.44 22.96 -0.94
C ALA A 401 12.30 23.99 -1.04
N LEU A 402 11.32 23.79 -1.94
CA LEU A 402 10.14 24.68 -2.10
C LEU A 402 9.01 24.30 -1.13
N ALA A 403 9.15 23.22 -0.37
CA ALA A 403 8.11 22.79 0.55
C ALA A 403 7.94 23.78 1.70
N ARG A 404 6.70 23.93 2.16
CA ARG A 404 6.33 24.76 3.33
C ARG A 404 6.96 24.31 4.63
N TYR A 405 7.36 23.04 4.69
CA TYR A 405 7.87 22.35 5.86
C TYR A 405 9.24 21.73 5.58
N PRO A 406 10.08 21.51 6.58
CA PRO A 406 11.39 20.88 6.41
C PRO A 406 11.28 19.35 6.14
N ILE A 407 10.62 18.96 5.04
CA ILE A 407 10.32 17.56 4.67
C ILE A 407 11.56 16.68 4.48
N ALA A 408 12.72 17.27 4.24
CA ALA A 408 13.99 16.54 4.11
C ALA A 408 14.56 16.11 5.47
N ARG A 409 14.19 16.82 6.55
CA ARG A 409 14.67 16.55 7.92
C ARG A 409 13.67 15.78 8.75
N GLU A 410 12.37 15.95 8.45
CA GLU A 410 11.28 15.41 9.25
C GLU A 410 10.29 14.65 8.34
N PRO A 411 10.37 13.31 8.28
CA PRO A 411 9.50 12.49 7.44
C PRO A 411 8.00 12.64 7.75
N LEU A 412 7.62 12.97 9.00
CA LEU A 412 6.22 13.23 9.36
C LEU A 412 5.59 14.32 8.49
N LEU A 413 6.39 15.28 8.03
CA LEU A 413 5.97 16.42 7.24
C LEU A 413 5.82 16.10 5.73
N GLN A 414 6.19 14.89 5.30
CA GLN A 414 5.96 14.39 3.93
C GLN A 414 4.50 13.95 3.70
N ASN A 415 3.68 14.04 4.73
CA ASN A 415 2.27 13.64 4.68
C ASN A 415 1.46 14.53 3.73
N ASN A 416 0.79 13.93 2.75
CA ASN A 416 -0.06 14.61 1.78
C ASN A 416 -1.25 15.37 2.40
N ALA A 417 -1.72 14.96 3.58
CA ALA A 417 -2.77 15.64 4.31
C ALA A 417 -2.34 17.02 4.83
N LEU A 418 -1.03 17.28 4.90
CA LEU A 418 -0.44 18.56 5.28
C LEU A 418 -0.32 19.53 4.11
N PHE A 419 -0.51 19.03 2.87
CA PHE A 419 -0.34 19.83 1.66
C PHE A 419 1.02 20.54 1.61
N PRO A 420 2.14 19.80 1.52
CA PRO A 420 3.48 20.35 1.70
C PRO A 420 3.90 21.37 0.65
N PHE A 421 3.32 21.34 -0.54
CA PHE A 421 3.61 22.26 -1.65
C PHE A 421 2.42 23.18 -1.90
N ALA A 422 2.28 24.22 -1.09
CA ALA A 422 1.31 25.28 -1.31
C ALA A 422 2.02 26.54 -1.82
N TRP A 423 1.44 27.20 -2.83
CA TRP A 423 1.86 28.51 -3.33
C TRP A 423 0.65 29.32 -3.80
N GLU A 424 0.87 30.52 -4.36
CA GLU A 424 -0.20 31.44 -4.76
C GLU A 424 -1.20 30.79 -5.74
N GLY A 425 -0.72 29.98 -6.72
CA GLY A 425 -1.57 29.30 -7.72
C GLY A 425 -2.27 28.06 -7.21
N PHE A 426 -1.89 27.52 -6.02
CA PHE A 426 -2.53 26.34 -5.44
C PHE A 426 -2.38 26.33 -3.92
N THR A 427 -3.37 26.84 -3.23
CA THR A 427 -3.44 26.89 -1.78
C THR A 427 -4.12 25.65 -1.17
N GLU A 428 -4.01 25.51 0.15
CA GLU A 428 -4.75 24.47 0.88
C GLU A 428 -6.28 24.66 0.77
N ARG A 429 -6.75 25.90 0.66
CA ARG A 429 -8.16 26.20 0.43
C ARG A 429 -8.62 25.63 -0.92
N ASP A 430 -7.82 25.81 -1.97
CA ASP A 430 -8.12 25.29 -3.31
C ASP A 430 -8.17 23.76 -3.28
N MET A 431 -7.23 23.08 -2.61
CA MET A 431 -7.27 21.63 -2.43
C MET A 431 -8.57 21.16 -1.76
N ASN A 432 -9.03 21.87 -0.72
CA ASN A 432 -10.28 21.50 -0.04
C ASN A 432 -11.50 21.72 -0.94
N GLN A 433 -11.50 22.80 -1.74
CA GLN A 433 -12.54 23.05 -2.75
C GLN A 433 -12.55 21.98 -3.83
N LEU A 434 -11.40 21.57 -4.36
CA LEU A 434 -11.29 20.51 -5.34
C LEU A 434 -11.75 19.15 -4.81
N LYS A 435 -11.45 18.84 -3.53
CA LYS A 435 -11.98 17.64 -2.86
C LYS A 435 -13.52 17.66 -2.75
N ALA A 436 -14.10 18.83 -2.46
CA ALA A 436 -15.55 18.99 -2.42
C ALA A 436 -16.14 18.86 -3.82
N TYR A 437 -15.55 19.51 -4.81
CA TYR A 437 -15.96 19.47 -6.21
C TYR A 437 -15.93 18.05 -6.81
N ALA A 438 -14.84 17.33 -6.59
CA ALA A 438 -14.77 15.92 -7.05
C ALA A 438 -15.86 15.04 -6.42
N ARG A 439 -16.17 15.26 -5.12
CA ARG A 439 -17.29 14.55 -4.47
C ARG A 439 -18.65 14.91 -5.05
N GLU A 440 -18.86 16.18 -5.38
CA GLU A 440 -20.09 16.64 -6.06
C GLU A 440 -20.25 15.94 -7.41
N LYS A 441 -19.21 15.96 -8.26
CA LYS A 441 -19.21 15.27 -9.55
C LYS A 441 -19.51 13.78 -9.41
N ASN A 442 -18.89 13.12 -8.44
CA ASN A 442 -19.11 11.69 -8.18
C ASN A 442 -20.55 11.38 -7.73
N ARG A 443 -21.22 12.28 -6.99
CA ARG A 443 -22.63 12.12 -6.59
C ARG A 443 -23.60 12.28 -7.76
N ALA A 444 -23.21 13.04 -8.78
CA ALA A 444 -24.00 13.25 -9.98
C ALA A 444 -23.93 12.07 -10.98
N LEU A 445 -23.01 11.11 -10.75
CA LEU A 445 -22.94 9.90 -11.58
C LEU A 445 -24.23 9.07 -11.40
N PRO A 446 -24.76 8.48 -12.48
CA PRO A 446 -25.95 7.63 -12.39
C PRO A 446 -25.67 6.45 -11.46
N LEU A 447 -26.52 6.27 -10.44
CA LEU A 447 -26.48 5.10 -9.58
C LEU A 447 -26.76 3.85 -10.42
N LYS A 448 -26.07 2.74 -10.11
CA LYS A 448 -26.41 1.43 -10.70
C LYS A 448 -27.93 1.24 -10.70
N LYS A 449 -28.55 1.13 -11.86
CA LYS A 449 -29.82 0.46 -11.95
C LYS A 449 -29.56 -1.01 -11.66
N THR A 450 -29.93 -1.46 -10.49
CA THR A 450 -30.01 -2.90 -10.19
C THR A 450 -31.06 -3.44 -11.18
N ILE A 451 -30.61 -4.07 -12.24
CA ILE A 451 -31.48 -4.86 -13.09
C ILE A 451 -31.79 -6.08 -12.23
N SER A 452 -32.98 -6.06 -11.60
CA SER A 452 -33.58 -7.27 -11.05
C SER A 452 -33.89 -8.17 -12.24
N ILE A 453 -33.16 -9.27 -12.36
CA ILE A 453 -33.50 -10.41 -13.20
C ILE A 453 -34.27 -11.40 -12.35
#